data_2fbf6e61b841d7e18d2326259d89b89f
#
_entry.id   2fbf6e61b841d7e18d2326259d89b89f
#
_cell.length_a   1.000
_cell.length_b   1.000
_cell.length_c   1.000
_cell.angle_alpha   90.00
_cell.angle_beta   90.00
_cell.angle_gamma   90.00
#
_symmetry.space_group_name_H-M   'P 1'
#
loop_
_entity.id
_entity.type
_entity.pdbx_description
1 polymer ?
#
loop_
_entity_poly.entity_id
_entity_poly.type
_entity_poly.pdbx_seq_one_letter_code
_entity_poly.pdbx_strand_id
1 'polypeptide(L)'
;MSMPRLSSIHRLLCELVEIPSINPRLLPDREDLTGEARVADFLAEEAKKLGISARKMRVLPGRSNLLLHLRPTGKVRQRVLLTPHLDVVPAEEKDFKATIKNGNLHGRGACDTKG
;
A
#
# COMPACT_ATOMS: atom_id res chain seq x y z
N MET A 1 -3.66 27.36 -10.45
CA MET A 1 -4.37 26.89 -9.23
C MET A 1 -3.40 26.07 -8.41
N SER A 2 -3.01 26.52 -7.23
CA SER A 2 -2.17 25.75 -6.35
C SER A 2 -2.97 24.54 -5.85
N MET A 3 -2.42 23.33 -6.01
CA MET A 3 -2.98 22.14 -5.38
C MET A 3 -3.03 22.36 -3.85
N PRO A 4 -4.14 22.02 -3.18
CA PRO A 4 -4.18 22.09 -1.73
C PRO A 4 -3.00 21.26 -1.16
N ARG A 5 -2.33 21.78 -0.14
CA ARG A 5 -1.30 21.01 0.57
C ARG A 5 -1.95 19.75 1.15
N LEU A 6 -1.72 18.63 0.49
CA LEU A 6 -2.15 17.33 1.00
C LEU A 6 -1.45 17.08 2.34
N SER A 7 -2.19 16.55 3.32
CA SER A 7 -1.56 16.03 4.53
C SER A 7 -0.60 14.88 4.15
N SER A 8 0.34 14.55 5.03
CA SER A 8 1.28 13.45 4.81
C SER A 8 0.57 12.12 4.54
N ILE A 9 -0.59 11.89 5.17
CA ILE A 9 -1.43 10.70 4.97
C ILE A 9 -2.02 10.67 3.56
N HIS A 10 -2.59 11.77 3.09
CA HIS A 10 -3.16 11.84 1.74
C HIS A 10 -2.10 11.65 0.65
N ARG A 11 -0.91 12.21 0.85
CA ARG A 11 0.21 12.01 -0.06
C ARG A 11 0.65 10.54 -0.11
N LEU A 12 0.80 9.92 1.06
CA LEU A 12 1.14 8.51 1.15
C LEU A 12 0.10 7.63 0.43
N LEU A 13 -1.19 7.92 0.59
CA LEU A 13 -2.24 7.20 -0.10
C LEU A 13 -2.20 7.39 -1.62
N CYS A 14 -1.93 8.61 -2.11
CA CYS A 14 -1.73 8.84 -3.53
C CYS A 14 -0.58 7.98 -4.08
N GLU A 15 0.57 8.01 -3.42
CA GLU A 15 1.75 7.23 -3.81
C GLU A 15 1.45 5.71 -3.81
N LEU A 16 0.71 5.21 -2.81
CA LEU A 16 0.29 3.81 -2.76
C LEU A 16 -0.65 3.44 -3.91
N VAL A 17 -1.61 4.29 -4.24
CA VAL A 17 -2.54 4.06 -5.36
C VAL A 17 -1.79 3.97 -6.68
N GLU A 18 -0.76 4.78 -6.87
CA GLU A 18 0.04 4.83 -8.10
C GLU A 18 0.99 3.63 -8.28
N ILE A 19 1.10 2.77 -7.29
CA ILE A 19 1.83 1.49 -7.42
C ILE A 19 0.86 0.39 -7.86
N PRO A 20 0.91 -0.10 -9.12
CA PRO A 20 0.07 -1.21 -9.54
C PRO A 20 0.38 -2.48 -8.73
N SER A 21 -0.66 -3.16 -8.28
CA SER A 21 -0.54 -4.37 -7.45
C SER A 21 -1.69 -5.36 -7.70
N ILE A 22 -2.10 -5.53 -8.94
CA ILE A 22 -3.15 -6.50 -9.29
C ILE A 22 -2.73 -7.90 -8.85
N ASN A 23 -3.66 -8.65 -8.28
CA ASN A 23 -3.38 -10.03 -7.90
C ASN A 23 -2.92 -10.82 -9.14
N PRO A 24 -1.73 -11.45 -9.12
CA PRO A 24 -1.18 -12.13 -10.29
C PRO A 24 -2.04 -13.28 -10.82
N ARG A 25 -2.88 -13.88 -9.98
CA ARG A 25 -3.81 -14.93 -10.39
C ARG A 25 -4.95 -14.41 -11.26
N LEU A 26 -5.26 -13.12 -11.16
CA LEU A 26 -6.38 -12.51 -11.89
C LEU A 26 -5.93 -11.89 -13.22
N LEU A 27 -4.64 -11.65 -13.40
CA LEU A 27 -4.08 -11.04 -14.62
C LEU A 27 -2.65 -11.56 -14.86
N PRO A 28 -2.44 -12.85 -15.18
CA PRO A 28 -1.12 -13.47 -15.19
C PRO A 28 -0.16 -12.93 -16.27
N ASP A 29 -0.68 -12.36 -17.36
CA ASP A 29 0.14 -11.93 -18.52
C ASP A 29 0.58 -10.45 -18.45
N ARG A 30 0.32 -9.76 -17.35
CA ARG A 30 0.65 -8.33 -17.18
C ARG A 30 1.52 -8.13 -15.93
N GLU A 31 2.77 -8.59 -15.98
CA GLU A 31 3.73 -8.45 -14.89
C GLU A 31 4.01 -6.99 -14.49
N ASP A 32 3.84 -6.06 -15.44
CA ASP A 32 3.96 -4.63 -15.21
C ASP A 32 2.88 -4.07 -14.26
N LEU A 33 1.70 -4.69 -14.22
CA LEU A 33 0.56 -4.27 -13.39
C LEU A 33 0.29 -5.19 -12.21
N THR A 34 0.90 -6.38 -12.17
CA THR A 34 0.62 -7.40 -11.17
C THR A 34 1.69 -7.50 -10.10
N GLY A 35 1.32 -8.08 -8.97
CA GLY A 35 2.20 -8.37 -7.86
C GLY A 35 2.26 -7.26 -6.80
N GLU A 36 2.11 -7.66 -5.56
CA GLU A 36 2.11 -6.77 -4.39
C GLU A 36 3.52 -6.46 -3.84
N ALA A 37 4.57 -7.05 -4.41
CA ALA A 37 5.94 -6.86 -3.91
C ALA A 37 6.38 -5.38 -3.91
N ARG A 38 6.02 -4.62 -4.95
CA ARG A 38 6.34 -3.19 -5.04
C ARG A 38 5.68 -2.37 -3.94
N VAL A 39 4.43 -2.70 -3.60
CA VAL A 39 3.72 -2.05 -2.48
C VAL A 39 4.38 -2.39 -1.16
N ALA A 40 4.75 -3.67 -0.95
CA ALA A 40 5.45 -4.11 0.25
C ALA A 40 6.82 -3.42 0.41
N ASP A 41 7.58 -3.27 -0.69
CA ASP A 41 8.85 -2.57 -0.68
C ASP A 41 8.70 -1.10 -0.34
N PHE A 42 7.76 -0.42 -0.97
CA PHE A 42 7.46 0.97 -0.69
C PHE A 42 7.08 1.19 0.79
N LEU A 43 6.17 0.37 1.32
CA LEU A 43 5.75 0.46 2.73
C LEU A 43 6.90 0.15 3.70
N ALA A 44 7.79 -0.78 3.37
CA ALA A 44 8.96 -1.07 4.18
C ALA A 44 9.91 0.14 4.26
N GLU A 45 10.13 0.85 3.16
CA GLU A 45 10.95 2.07 3.13
C GLU A 45 10.29 3.22 3.89
N GLU A 46 8.98 3.42 3.74
CA GLU A 46 8.24 4.43 4.52
C GLU A 46 8.27 4.12 6.02
N ALA A 47 8.08 2.86 6.41
CA ALA A 47 8.20 2.42 7.79
C ALA A 47 9.59 2.71 8.38
N LYS A 48 10.65 2.45 7.60
CA LYS A 48 12.04 2.74 7.99
C LYS A 48 12.26 4.22 8.26
N LYS A 49 11.72 5.11 7.41
CA LYS A 49 11.79 6.57 7.61
C LYS A 49 11.13 7.01 8.94
N LEU A 50 10.10 6.28 9.36
CA LEU A 50 9.37 6.53 10.60
C LEU A 50 9.96 5.78 11.82
N GLY A 51 11.05 5.04 11.66
CA GLY A 51 11.61 4.22 12.73
C GLY A 51 10.77 3.00 13.10
N ILE A 52 9.86 2.58 12.22
CA ILE A 52 9.00 1.41 12.42
C ILE A 52 9.75 0.16 11.92
N SER A 53 9.77 -0.89 12.73
CA SER A 53 10.35 -2.17 12.33
C SER A 53 9.53 -2.82 11.23
N ALA A 54 10.17 -3.19 10.13
CA ALA A 54 9.55 -3.85 8.99
C ALA A 54 10.26 -5.17 8.67
N ARG A 55 9.50 -6.23 8.47
CA ARG A 55 10.02 -7.54 8.08
C ARG A 55 9.16 -8.17 6.99
N LYS A 56 9.79 -8.55 5.88
CA LYS A 56 9.15 -9.36 4.84
C LYS A 56 9.16 -10.84 5.25
N MET A 57 8.04 -11.50 5.07
CA MET A 57 7.86 -12.93 5.31
C MET A 57 7.42 -13.59 4.02
N ARG A 58 8.33 -14.33 3.38
CA ARG A 58 8.03 -15.02 2.13
C ARG A 58 6.95 -16.08 2.34
N VAL A 59 5.92 -16.05 1.50
CA VAL A 59 4.81 -17.02 1.49
C VAL A 59 4.86 -17.89 0.25
N LEU A 60 5.06 -17.27 -0.91
CA LEU A 60 5.18 -17.92 -2.21
C LEU A 60 6.35 -17.28 -2.99
N PRO A 61 6.84 -17.91 -4.07
CA PRO A 61 7.81 -17.26 -4.94
C PRO A 61 7.30 -15.89 -5.41
N GLY A 62 8.11 -14.85 -5.21
CA GLY A 62 7.76 -13.46 -5.55
C GLY A 62 6.64 -12.82 -4.72
N ARG A 63 6.10 -13.51 -3.72
CA ARG A 63 5.01 -13.01 -2.86
C ARG A 63 5.37 -13.12 -1.39
N SER A 64 5.31 -12.00 -0.69
CA SER A 64 5.63 -11.90 0.73
C SER A 64 4.58 -11.09 1.48
N ASN A 65 4.32 -11.49 2.71
CA ASN A 65 3.67 -10.60 3.67
C ASN A 65 4.68 -9.57 4.17
N LEU A 66 4.20 -8.38 4.51
CA LEU A 66 4.97 -7.37 5.21
C LEU A 66 4.43 -7.21 6.63
N LEU A 67 5.27 -7.46 7.62
CA LEU A 67 4.96 -7.21 9.02
C LEU A 67 5.58 -5.88 9.44
N LEU A 68 4.75 -4.93 9.84
CA LEU A 68 5.16 -3.68 10.48
C LEU A 68 4.90 -3.81 11.99
N HIS A 69 5.89 -3.53 12.80
CA HIS A 69 5.79 -3.65 14.24
C HIS A 69 6.10 -2.34 14.95
N LEU A 70 5.07 -1.74 15.52
CA LEU A 70 5.18 -0.57 16.40
C LEU A 70 5.52 -1.05 17.81
N ARG A 71 6.67 -0.60 18.31
CA ARG A 71 7.09 -0.91 19.69
C ARG A 71 6.61 0.18 20.64
N PRO A 72 5.86 -0.17 21.69
CA PRO A 72 5.47 0.81 22.69
C PRO A 72 6.67 1.23 23.56
N THR A 73 6.59 2.43 24.11
CA THR A 73 7.58 2.95 25.07
C THR A 73 7.32 2.52 26.51
N GLY A 74 6.14 1.97 26.79
CA GLY A 74 5.71 1.55 28.11
C GLY A 74 5.36 0.07 28.20
N LYS A 75 4.74 -0.33 29.32
CA LYS A 75 4.30 -1.71 29.54
C LYS A 75 3.23 -2.12 28.55
N VAL A 76 3.45 -3.22 27.83
CA VAL A 76 2.47 -3.79 26.90
C VAL A 76 1.36 -4.46 27.71
N ARG A 77 0.14 -3.96 27.54
CA ARG A 77 -1.06 -4.55 28.13
C ARG A 77 -1.87 -5.33 27.12
N GLN A 78 -1.81 -4.93 25.85
CA GLN A 78 -2.60 -5.51 24.77
C GLN A 78 -1.81 -5.42 23.46
N ARG A 79 -2.07 -6.35 22.54
CA ARG A 79 -1.56 -6.32 21.17
C ARG A 79 -2.73 -6.35 20.21
N VAL A 80 -2.67 -5.51 19.19
CA VAL A 80 -3.67 -5.46 18.11
C VAL A 80 -2.95 -5.80 16.81
N LEU A 81 -3.53 -6.69 16.03
CA LEU A 81 -3.07 -7.04 14.69
C LEU A 81 -4.07 -6.51 13.66
N LEU A 82 -3.59 -5.66 12.76
CA LEU A 82 -4.34 -5.21 11.59
C LEU A 82 -3.83 -5.97 10.36
N THR A 83 -4.72 -6.52 9.57
CA THR A 83 -4.37 -7.40 8.44
C THR A 83 -4.98 -6.93 7.12
N PRO A 84 -4.64 -5.74 6.63
CA PRO A 84 -5.05 -5.30 5.30
C PRO A 84 -4.32 -6.10 4.22
N HIS A 85 -4.96 -6.26 3.05
CA HIS A 85 -4.31 -6.86 1.89
C HIS A 85 -3.59 -5.81 1.04
N LEU A 86 -2.56 -6.23 0.29
CA LEU A 86 -1.74 -5.35 -0.54
C LEU A 86 -2.10 -5.41 -2.02
N ASP A 87 -2.77 -6.48 -2.46
CA ASP A 87 -3.19 -6.66 -3.83
C ASP A 87 -4.53 -5.95 -4.11
N VAL A 88 -4.81 -5.76 -5.39
CA VAL A 88 -6.07 -5.21 -5.88
C VAL A 88 -6.61 -6.08 -7.01
N VAL A 89 -7.90 -5.91 -7.31
CA VAL A 89 -8.56 -6.54 -8.46
C VAL A 89 -8.09 -5.91 -9.77
N PRO A 90 -8.30 -6.59 -10.92
CA PRO A 90 -7.93 -6.05 -12.24
C PRO A 90 -8.48 -4.65 -12.49
N ALA A 91 -7.67 -3.84 -13.13
CA ALA A 91 -7.97 -2.48 -13.54
C ALA A 91 -7.13 -2.10 -14.74
N GLU A 92 -7.50 -1.02 -15.43
CA GLU A 92 -6.69 -0.45 -16.49
C GLU A 92 -5.53 0.37 -15.91
N GLU A 93 -4.49 0.56 -16.70
CA GLU A 93 -3.30 1.32 -16.28
C GLU A 93 -3.67 2.74 -15.79
N LYS A 94 -4.63 3.40 -16.44
CA LYS A 94 -5.12 4.73 -16.04
C LYS A 94 -5.73 4.76 -14.64
N ASP A 95 -6.25 3.64 -14.14
CA ASP A 95 -6.89 3.55 -12.82
C ASP A 95 -5.87 3.56 -11.67
N PHE A 96 -4.58 3.37 -11.99
CA PHE A 96 -3.47 3.54 -11.05
C PHE A 96 -2.94 4.98 -10.98
N LYS A 97 -3.66 5.92 -11.57
CA LYS A 97 -3.37 7.34 -11.41
C LYS A 97 -4.25 7.91 -10.30
N ALA A 98 -3.63 8.32 -9.20
CA ALA A 98 -4.34 8.97 -8.11
C ALA A 98 -4.87 10.34 -8.56
N THR A 99 -6.17 10.54 -8.42
CA THR A 99 -6.82 11.81 -8.74
C THR A 99 -7.65 12.29 -7.57
N ILE A 100 -7.59 13.60 -7.29
CA ILE A 100 -8.41 14.23 -6.25
C ILE A 100 -9.47 15.08 -6.92
N LYS A 101 -10.73 14.75 -6.66
CA LYS A 101 -11.88 15.45 -7.21
C LYS A 101 -12.92 15.65 -6.11
N ASN A 102 -13.35 16.89 -5.93
CA ASN A 102 -14.35 17.28 -4.91
C ASN A 102 -14.00 16.78 -3.49
N GLY A 103 -12.71 16.81 -3.12
CA GLY A 103 -12.24 16.35 -1.82
C GLY A 103 -12.12 14.83 -1.67
N ASN A 104 -12.43 14.05 -2.70
CA ASN A 104 -12.30 12.60 -2.71
C ASN A 104 -11.08 12.16 -3.53
N LEU A 105 -10.36 11.16 -3.05
CA LEU A 105 -9.27 10.52 -3.76
C LEU A 105 -9.80 9.33 -4.55
N HIS A 106 -9.53 9.31 -5.83
CA HIS A 106 -9.94 8.26 -6.77
C HIS A 106 -8.72 7.52 -7.30
N GLY A 107 -8.86 6.21 -7.46
CA GLY A 107 -7.87 5.31 -8.03
C GLY A 107 -8.08 3.88 -7.56
N ARG A 108 -7.51 2.91 -8.29
CA ARG A 108 -7.65 1.50 -7.91
C ARG A 108 -6.95 1.23 -6.57
N GLY A 109 -7.70 0.69 -5.62
CA GLY A 109 -7.22 0.42 -4.26
C GLY A 109 -7.36 1.59 -3.28
N ALA A 110 -7.83 2.77 -3.70
CA ALA A 110 -7.97 3.92 -2.82
C ALA A 110 -8.88 3.65 -1.60
N CYS A 111 -9.88 2.81 -1.75
CA CYS A 111 -10.78 2.37 -0.68
C CYS A 111 -10.51 0.90 -0.29
N ASP A 112 -10.30 0.02 -1.23
CA ASP A 112 -10.10 -1.42 -1.02
C ASP A 112 -8.73 -1.87 -1.56
N THR A 113 -7.66 -1.86 -0.75
CA THR A 113 -7.66 -1.40 0.63
C THR A 113 -6.32 -0.73 0.98
N LYS A 114 -5.84 0.16 0.10
CA LYS A 114 -4.63 0.96 0.34
C LYS A 114 -4.89 2.16 1.28
N GLY A 115 -6.15 2.55 1.40
CA GLY A 115 -6.60 3.64 2.27
C GLY A 115 -6.89 3.27 3.71
#